data_91ca9c11e44b1ce874f7d076d6136612
#
_entry.id   91ca9c11e44b1ce874f7d076d6136612
#
_cell.length_a   1.000
_cell.length_b   1.000
_cell.length_c   1.000
_cell.angle_alpha   90.00
_cell.angle_beta   90.00
_cell.angle_gamma   90.00
#
_symmetry.space_group_name_H-M   'P 1'
#
loop_
_entity.id
_entity.type
_entity.pdbx_description
1 polymer ?
#
loop_
_entity_poly.entity_id
_entity_poly.type
_entity_poly.pdbx_seq_one_letter_code
_entity_poly.pdbx_strand_id
1 'polypeptide(L)'
;MAAVAPSFLEPYLTTRYRHSYYHDAVELAEELAVHAEGEYPDDLIDERRPAESEEIKNYRKKIFTPITKPVFTKVYNSLMKIRKSSDWMISFNHDLPSFIAEDESPENYLMKMLPRNGSITNWMFSVAFKPYLIDANAVVLTMPISFDIQPNEYFKPYPKVFTSAQVIDYRINEFYLLQDAEMFSYEEDDYYYADGRRFYLIQPDIFQVFEEKRGKVSEVFQFPNVLGYIPIRHMYGMVVQQGNHCSLYESRISGIVPMLNEAVREYSDLQAEIVQHIHSTMWSIQPQQCGRCRGLGEIPRENSAPISCPNCSGKGILPLNPFEHVVMPMPKAGESAVPTPPIGYVTKQTEIARLQEERIRQHIYDALSSINMEFLAETPIAQSGVAKQVDREELYSFVHSIAEDVVRIMDEVCYDILAWRHYAQNIDVNELLPYIPVPERYDMLSGKVLVDELTAMTQAKVDPAIINAAQIELADKKFNESKVKDLVILK
;
A
#
# COMPACT_ATOMS: atom_id res chain seq x y z
N MET A 1 21.83 -20.38 -25.38
CA MET A 1 21.27 -19.76 -26.61
C MET A 1 22.24 -18.71 -27.13
N ALA A 2 22.18 -18.34 -28.41
CA ALA A 2 23.01 -17.26 -28.91
C ALA A 2 22.44 -15.90 -28.52
N ALA A 3 23.28 -14.85 -28.45
CA ALA A 3 22.84 -13.48 -28.31
C ALA A 3 21.76 -13.15 -29.34
N VAL A 4 20.72 -12.44 -28.92
CA VAL A 4 19.63 -12.03 -29.83
C VAL A 4 19.89 -10.63 -30.37
N ALA A 5 19.45 -10.41 -31.61
CA ALA A 5 19.57 -9.08 -32.21
C ALA A 5 18.54 -8.09 -31.59
N PRO A 6 18.81 -6.76 -31.61
CA PRO A 6 17.89 -5.74 -31.10
C PRO A 6 16.46 -5.81 -31.68
N SER A 7 16.31 -6.31 -32.90
CA SER A 7 14.99 -6.53 -33.52
C SER A 7 14.10 -7.54 -32.77
N PHE A 8 14.66 -8.36 -31.90
CA PHE A 8 13.89 -9.23 -31.01
C PHE A 8 12.92 -8.46 -30.12
N LEU A 9 13.27 -7.23 -29.75
CA LEU A 9 12.43 -6.39 -28.88
C LEU A 9 11.31 -5.64 -29.61
N GLU A 10 11.36 -5.54 -30.93
CA GLU A 10 10.35 -4.77 -31.68
C GLU A 10 8.90 -5.17 -31.36
N PRO A 11 8.54 -6.47 -31.26
CA PRO A 11 7.19 -6.89 -30.87
C PRO A 11 6.77 -6.46 -29.47
N TYR A 12 7.74 -6.31 -28.56
CA TYR A 12 7.51 -5.98 -27.15
C TYR A 12 7.44 -4.46 -26.89
N LEU A 13 7.83 -3.63 -27.85
CA LEU A 13 7.69 -2.17 -27.74
C LEU A 13 6.23 -1.72 -27.72
N THR A 14 5.34 -2.55 -28.24
CA THR A 14 3.90 -2.37 -28.17
C THR A 14 3.33 -3.27 -27.07
N THR A 15 2.13 -2.96 -26.58
CA THR A 15 1.43 -3.79 -25.57
C THR A 15 0.97 -5.15 -26.11
N ARG A 16 1.30 -5.49 -27.38
CA ARG A 16 0.78 -6.66 -28.08
C ARG A 16 1.39 -7.99 -27.64
N TYR A 17 2.66 -7.95 -27.19
CA TYR A 17 3.39 -9.15 -26.77
C TYR A 17 3.71 -9.04 -25.29
N ARG A 18 3.11 -9.92 -24.50
CA ARG A 18 3.28 -10.06 -23.06
C ARG A 18 3.14 -11.53 -22.67
N HIS A 19 3.63 -11.91 -21.49
CA HIS A 19 3.34 -13.25 -20.95
C HIS A 19 1.84 -13.42 -20.68
N SER A 20 1.39 -14.68 -20.60
CA SER A 20 -0.04 -15.03 -20.57
C SER A 20 -0.82 -14.36 -19.44
N TYR A 21 -0.20 -14.10 -18.30
CA TYR A 21 -0.85 -13.54 -17.11
C TYR A 21 -0.43 -12.09 -16.82
N TYR A 22 0.13 -11.38 -17.81
CA TYR A 22 0.63 -10.01 -17.59
C TYR A 22 -0.45 -9.07 -17.09
N HIS A 23 -1.58 -9.03 -17.76
CA HIS A 23 -2.67 -8.11 -17.43
C HIS A 23 -3.28 -8.44 -16.07
N ASP A 24 -3.54 -9.73 -15.82
CA ASP A 24 -4.09 -10.17 -14.53
C ASP A 24 -3.12 -9.87 -13.36
N ALA A 25 -1.82 -10.05 -13.59
CA ALA A 25 -0.80 -9.77 -12.58
C ALA A 25 -0.70 -8.27 -12.25
N VAL A 26 -0.79 -7.41 -13.27
CA VAL A 26 -0.78 -5.96 -13.10
C VAL A 26 -2.05 -5.49 -12.39
N GLU A 27 -3.22 -5.99 -12.80
CA GLU A 27 -4.51 -5.66 -12.20
C GLU A 27 -4.54 -5.99 -10.70
N LEU A 28 -4.12 -7.21 -10.33
CA LEU A 28 -4.04 -7.62 -8.92
C LEU A 28 -3.11 -6.71 -8.08
N ALA A 29 -2.01 -6.26 -8.67
CA ALA A 29 -1.09 -5.35 -8.00
C ALA A 29 -1.68 -3.92 -7.88
N GLU A 30 -2.33 -3.41 -8.92
CA GLU A 30 -2.97 -2.09 -8.95
C GLU A 30 -4.12 -2.00 -7.95
N GLU A 31 -4.93 -3.04 -7.79
CA GLU A 31 -6.00 -3.10 -6.79
C GLU A 31 -5.49 -2.86 -5.36
N LEU A 32 -4.38 -3.50 -4.98
CA LEU A 32 -3.75 -3.27 -3.68
C LEU A 32 -3.01 -1.92 -3.61
N ALA A 33 -2.37 -1.50 -4.69
CA ALA A 33 -1.63 -0.25 -4.76
C ALA A 33 -2.51 0.98 -4.49
N VAL A 34 -3.75 0.99 -4.98
CA VAL A 34 -4.75 2.03 -4.70
C VAL A 34 -4.88 2.27 -3.20
N HIS A 35 -4.98 1.21 -2.39
CA HIS A 35 -5.09 1.32 -0.95
C HIS A 35 -3.77 1.64 -0.26
N ALA A 36 -2.66 1.16 -0.80
CA ALA A 36 -1.33 1.37 -0.24
C ALA A 36 -0.80 2.79 -0.51
N GLU A 37 -1.01 3.32 -1.71
CA GLU A 37 -0.54 4.65 -2.12
C GLU A 37 -1.57 5.74 -1.85
N GLY A 38 -2.84 5.39 -1.79
CA GLY A 38 -3.94 6.32 -1.52
C GLY A 38 -4.27 7.19 -2.73
N GLU A 39 -4.14 6.65 -3.92
CA GLU A 39 -4.55 7.29 -5.15
C GLU A 39 -6.08 7.33 -5.29
N TYR A 40 -6.58 8.25 -6.10
CA TYR A 40 -8.02 8.31 -6.38
C TYR A 40 -8.39 7.18 -7.35
N PRO A 41 -9.27 6.26 -6.95
CA PRO A 41 -9.64 5.15 -7.81
C PRO A 41 -10.78 5.55 -8.76
N ASP A 42 -10.43 6.11 -9.92
CA ASP A 42 -11.38 6.64 -10.92
C ASP A 42 -12.49 5.64 -11.24
N ASP A 43 -12.14 4.43 -11.64
CA ASP A 43 -13.10 3.42 -12.06
C ASP A 43 -14.03 3.01 -10.91
N LEU A 44 -13.48 2.84 -9.72
CA LEU A 44 -14.21 2.38 -8.54
C LEU A 44 -15.30 3.39 -8.07
N ILE A 45 -15.01 4.69 -8.14
CA ILE A 45 -15.91 5.75 -7.66
C ILE A 45 -16.83 6.23 -8.79
N ASP A 46 -16.30 6.40 -9.99
CA ASP A 46 -17.04 6.97 -11.11
C ASP A 46 -18.11 6.04 -11.68
N GLU A 47 -17.89 4.72 -11.59
CA GLU A 47 -18.90 3.72 -12.00
C GLU A 47 -20.24 3.86 -11.27
N ARG A 48 -20.25 4.24 -10.00
CA ARG A 48 -21.49 4.43 -9.23
C ARG A 48 -22.31 5.64 -9.69
N ARG A 49 -21.70 6.58 -10.42
CA ARG A 49 -22.31 7.83 -10.84
C ARG A 49 -22.04 8.15 -12.31
N PRO A 50 -22.45 7.29 -13.24
CA PRO A 50 -22.10 7.43 -14.66
C PRO A 50 -22.67 8.68 -15.31
N ALA A 51 -23.72 9.30 -14.75
CA ALA A 51 -24.34 10.51 -15.26
C ALA A 51 -23.82 11.81 -14.63
N GLU A 52 -22.77 11.71 -13.79
CA GLU A 52 -22.20 12.89 -13.13
C GLU A 52 -21.41 13.75 -14.11
N SER A 53 -21.50 15.06 -13.97
CA SER A 53 -20.74 15.98 -14.83
C SER A 53 -19.24 15.98 -14.50
N GLU A 54 -18.39 16.25 -15.49
CA GLU A 54 -16.94 16.35 -15.31
C GLU A 54 -16.55 17.39 -14.23
N GLU A 55 -17.32 18.46 -14.09
CA GLU A 55 -17.08 19.47 -13.04
C GLU A 55 -17.22 18.87 -11.64
N ILE A 56 -18.25 18.05 -11.43
CA ILE A 56 -18.50 17.40 -10.14
C ILE A 56 -17.50 16.30 -9.89
N LYS A 57 -17.11 15.51 -10.91
CA LYS A 57 -16.05 14.52 -10.80
C LYS A 57 -14.73 15.15 -10.38
N ASN A 58 -14.33 16.24 -11.04
CA ASN A 58 -13.10 16.97 -10.69
C ASN A 58 -13.17 17.57 -9.27
N TYR A 59 -14.35 18.00 -8.82
CA TYR A 59 -14.53 18.45 -7.45
C TYR A 59 -14.35 17.30 -6.45
N ARG A 60 -14.94 16.13 -6.72
CA ARG A 60 -14.77 14.94 -5.87
C ARG A 60 -13.31 14.48 -5.78
N LYS A 61 -12.58 14.49 -6.90
CA LYS A 61 -11.13 14.22 -6.90
C LYS A 61 -10.36 15.18 -5.99
N LYS A 62 -10.75 16.45 -5.99
CA LYS A 62 -10.12 17.49 -5.17
C LYS A 62 -10.34 17.31 -3.67
N ILE A 63 -11.51 16.82 -3.26
CA ILE A 63 -11.86 16.60 -1.85
C ILE A 63 -11.60 15.19 -1.36
N PHE A 64 -11.13 14.30 -2.24
CA PHE A 64 -10.86 12.91 -1.90
C PHE A 64 -9.85 12.80 -0.77
N THR A 65 -10.16 11.95 0.19
CA THR A 65 -9.26 11.58 1.29
C THR A 65 -9.08 10.07 1.28
N PRO A 66 -7.85 9.57 1.19
CA PRO A 66 -7.58 8.14 1.09
C PRO A 66 -7.72 7.45 2.46
N ILE A 67 -8.95 7.18 2.88
CA ILE A 67 -9.26 6.58 4.19
C ILE A 67 -8.71 5.17 4.39
N THR A 68 -8.44 4.46 3.30
CA THR A 68 -7.91 3.08 3.30
C THR A 68 -6.39 3.02 3.43
N LYS A 69 -5.67 4.08 3.04
CA LYS A 69 -4.20 4.15 3.20
C LYS A 69 -3.74 3.99 4.67
N PRO A 70 -4.36 4.63 5.67
CA PRO A 70 -4.05 4.38 7.07
C PRO A 70 -4.29 2.92 7.49
N VAL A 71 -5.31 2.25 6.93
CA VAL A 71 -5.61 0.84 7.20
C VAL A 71 -4.48 -0.04 6.68
N PHE A 72 -4.12 0.11 5.40
CA PHE A 72 -2.97 -0.59 4.81
C PHE A 72 -1.68 -0.32 5.59
N THR A 73 -1.44 0.92 5.98
CA THR A 73 -0.26 1.29 6.78
C THR A 73 -0.23 0.59 8.13
N LYS A 74 -1.38 0.41 8.80
CA LYS A 74 -1.48 -0.36 10.05
C LYS A 74 -1.13 -1.83 9.83
N VAL A 75 -1.67 -2.46 8.77
CA VAL A 75 -1.35 -3.84 8.38
C VAL A 75 0.15 -3.98 8.10
N TYR A 76 0.69 -3.15 7.22
CA TYR A 76 2.11 -3.13 6.88
C TYR A 76 3.01 -3.01 8.12
N ASN A 77 2.76 -2.01 8.97
CA ASN A 77 3.54 -1.80 10.19
C ASN A 77 3.43 -2.96 11.18
N SER A 78 2.28 -3.63 11.19
CA SER A 78 2.08 -4.81 12.02
C SER A 78 2.92 -5.98 11.51
N LEU A 79 2.88 -6.26 10.21
CA LEU A 79 3.66 -7.32 9.58
C LEU A 79 5.17 -7.05 9.63
N MET A 80 5.59 -5.78 9.59
CA MET A 80 7.00 -5.39 9.80
C MET A 80 7.58 -5.82 11.15
N LYS A 81 6.74 -6.20 12.11
CA LYS A 81 7.20 -6.73 13.41
C LYS A 81 7.80 -8.13 13.31
N ILE A 82 7.58 -8.85 12.19
CA ILE A 82 8.28 -10.12 11.89
C ILE A 82 9.79 -9.95 12.11
N ARG A 83 10.36 -8.85 11.61
CA ARG A 83 11.77 -8.51 11.80
C ARG A 83 12.21 -8.40 13.27
N LYS A 84 11.28 -8.09 14.17
CA LYS A 84 11.55 -7.88 15.61
C LYS A 84 11.28 -9.12 16.44
N SER A 85 10.96 -10.24 15.82
CA SER A 85 10.80 -11.50 16.54
C SER A 85 12.09 -11.84 17.28
N SER A 86 11.97 -12.34 18.52
CA SER A 86 13.13 -12.83 19.30
C SER A 86 13.85 -13.99 18.60
N ASP A 87 13.13 -14.70 17.74
CA ASP A 87 13.62 -15.90 17.06
C ASP A 87 14.24 -15.57 15.69
N TRP A 88 14.19 -14.28 15.28
CA TRP A 88 14.80 -13.82 14.04
C TRP A 88 16.32 -13.72 14.18
N MET A 89 17.00 -14.83 13.86
CA MET A 89 18.45 -14.93 14.00
C MET A 89 19.06 -15.60 12.77
N ILE A 90 19.83 -14.84 11.99
CA ILE A 90 20.56 -15.37 10.84
C ILE A 90 21.91 -15.89 11.34
N SER A 91 22.19 -17.15 11.09
CA SER A 91 23.45 -17.79 11.47
C SER A 91 24.23 -18.27 10.24
N PHE A 92 25.55 -18.21 10.32
CA PHE A 92 26.45 -18.59 9.25
C PHE A 92 27.32 -19.77 9.66
N ASN A 93 27.72 -20.57 8.67
CA ASN A 93 28.76 -21.57 8.88
C ASN A 93 30.10 -20.85 9.02
N HIS A 94 30.80 -21.11 10.11
CA HIS A 94 32.13 -20.52 10.37
C HIS A 94 33.30 -21.37 9.84
N ASP A 95 33.03 -22.61 9.41
CA ASP A 95 34.00 -23.49 8.78
C ASP A 95 34.18 -23.12 7.30
N LEU A 96 34.67 -21.91 7.04
CA LEU A 96 34.87 -21.41 5.67
C LEU A 96 36.13 -22.00 5.07
N PRO A 97 36.18 -22.23 3.72
CA PRO A 97 37.41 -22.57 3.03
C PRO A 97 38.51 -21.56 3.30
N SER A 98 39.74 -22.05 3.52
CA SER A 98 40.89 -21.24 3.94
C SER A 98 41.33 -20.14 2.95
N PHE A 99 40.82 -20.18 1.72
CA PHE A 99 41.08 -19.15 0.71
C PHE A 99 40.10 -18.03 0.70
N ILE A 100 38.99 -18.08 1.50
CA ILE A 100 38.08 -16.98 1.67
C ILE A 100 38.60 -16.10 2.80
N ALA A 101 38.99 -14.87 2.47
CA ALA A 101 39.40 -13.89 3.46
C ALA A 101 38.20 -13.47 4.33
N GLU A 102 38.42 -13.07 5.58
CA GLU A 102 37.36 -12.65 6.52
C GLU A 102 36.52 -11.50 5.94
N ASP A 103 37.16 -10.53 5.30
CA ASP A 103 36.46 -9.39 4.65
C ASP A 103 35.58 -9.82 3.47
N GLU A 104 35.85 -10.96 2.87
CA GLU A 104 35.10 -11.51 1.74
C GLU A 104 34.12 -12.62 2.16
N SER A 105 33.99 -12.86 3.45
CA SER A 105 33.10 -13.89 3.99
C SER A 105 31.62 -13.62 3.62
N PRO A 106 30.81 -14.68 3.43
CA PRO A 106 29.37 -14.57 3.23
C PRO A 106 28.69 -13.69 4.30
N GLU A 107 29.05 -13.89 5.57
CA GLU A 107 28.52 -13.12 6.68
C GLU A 107 28.81 -11.62 6.54
N ASN A 108 30.08 -11.28 6.28
CA ASN A 108 30.47 -9.88 6.17
C ASN A 108 29.75 -9.19 5.00
N TYR A 109 29.67 -9.87 3.85
CA TYR A 109 28.98 -9.31 2.70
C TYR A 109 27.46 -9.14 2.93
N LEU A 110 26.78 -10.20 3.34
CA LEU A 110 25.31 -10.20 3.49
C LEU A 110 24.83 -9.36 4.66
N MET A 111 25.64 -9.21 5.72
CA MET A 111 25.19 -8.52 6.95
C MET A 111 25.74 -7.09 7.09
N LYS A 112 26.80 -6.71 6.37
CA LYS A 112 27.45 -5.39 6.54
C LYS A 112 27.76 -4.66 5.24
N MET A 113 28.01 -5.39 4.14
CA MET A 113 28.55 -4.81 2.91
C MET A 113 27.59 -4.86 1.72
N LEU A 114 26.35 -5.33 1.90
CA LEU A 114 25.37 -5.33 0.81
C LEU A 114 25.18 -3.91 0.28
N PRO A 115 25.45 -3.66 -1.00
CA PRO A 115 25.36 -2.32 -1.58
C PRO A 115 24.02 -1.64 -1.27
N ARG A 116 24.05 -0.33 -1.04
CA ARG A 116 22.89 0.54 -0.73
C ARG A 116 22.17 0.27 0.60
N ASN A 117 22.08 -0.99 1.06
CA ASN A 117 21.26 -1.36 2.21
C ASN A 117 22.07 -1.83 3.43
N GLY A 118 23.36 -2.11 3.25
CA GLY A 118 24.27 -2.61 4.29
C GLY A 118 24.02 -4.06 4.66
N SER A 119 22.77 -4.56 4.70
CA SER A 119 22.47 -5.96 4.99
C SER A 119 21.29 -6.49 4.20
N ILE A 120 21.24 -7.82 4.02
CA ILE A 120 20.12 -8.51 3.38
C ILE A 120 18.80 -8.30 4.15
N THR A 121 18.85 -8.29 5.47
CA THR A 121 17.69 -8.00 6.31
C THR A 121 17.16 -6.58 6.07
N ASN A 122 18.05 -5.59 5.99
CA ASN A 122 17.64 -4.23 5.66
C ASN A 122 17.06 -4.14 4.25
N TRP A 123 17.68 -4.82 3.27
CA TRP A 123 17.14 -4.88 1.92
C TRP A 123 15.74 -5.48 1.91
N MET A 124 15.53 -6.63 2.55
CA MET A 124 14.23 -7.29 2.59
C MET A 124 13.16 -6.36 3.16
N PHE A 125 13.36 -5.81 4.35
CA PHE A 125 12.33 -5.04 5.04
C PHE A 125 12.20 -3.57 4.61
N SER A 126 13.20 -3.00 3.91
CA SER A 126 13.14 -1.61 3.45
C SER A 126 12.86 -1.47 1.96
N VAL A 127 13.16 -2.50 1.14
CA VAL A 127 13.03 -2.46 -0.32
C VAL A 127 12.03 -3.49 -0.82
N ALA A 128 12.13 -4.75 -0.40
CA ALA A 128 11.37 -5.85 -0.99
C ALA A 128 10.01 -6.09 -0.31
N PHE A 129 9.86 -5.81 0.99
CA PHE A 129 8.70 -6.22 1.77
C PHE A 129 7.40 -5.51 1.34
N LYS A 130 7.45 -4.22 1.04
CA LYS A 130 6.27 -3.50 0.57
C LYS A 130 5.83 -3.96 -0.83
N PRO A 131 6.74 -4.06 -1.84
CA PRO A 131 6.43 -4.72 -3.11
C PRO A 131 5.86 -6.13 -2.94
N TYR A 132 6.45 -6.98 -2.09
CA TYR A 132 5.95 -8.33 -1.80
C TYR A 132 4.48 -8.33 -1.35
N LEU A 133 4.09 -7.41 -0.48
CA LEU A 133 2.70 -7.32 0.00
C LEU A 133 1.74 -6.79 -1.06
N ILE A 134 2.19 -5.93 -1.97
CA ILE A 134 1.33 -5.31 -2.98
C ILE A 134 1.28 -6.14 -4.25
N ASP A 135 2.41 -6.68 -4.69
CA ASP A 135 2.61 -7.29 -6.00
C ASP A 135 3.27 -8.66 -5.87
N ALA A 136 2.46 -9.69 -5.71
CA ALA A 136 2.92 -11.07 -5.60
C ALA A 136 3.60 -11.60 -6.89
N ASN A 137 3.41 -10.93 -8.03
CA ASN A 137 4.01 -11.27 -9.31
C ASN A 137 5.29 -10.48 -9.62
N ALA A 138 5.71 -9.61 -8.70
CA ALA A 138 7.01 -8.96 -8.77
C ALA A 138 8.14 -9.99 -8.71
N VAL A 139 9.28 -9.64 -9.29
CA VAL A 139 10.46 -10.49 -9.29
C VAL A 139 11.68 -9.75 -8.76
N VAL A 140 12.64 -10.53 -8.25
CA VAL A 140 13.94 -10.03 -7.80
C VAL A 140 14.98 -10.53 -8.78
N LEU A 141 15.66 -9.62 -9.46
CA LEU A 141 16.84 -9.92 -10.27
C LEU A 141 18.10 -9.65 -9.44
N THR A 142 18.92 -10.67 -9.25
CA THR A 142 20.23 -10.53 -8.58
C THR A 142 21.32 -10.48 -9.62
N MET A 143 21.99 -9.34 -9.74
CA MET A 143 23.09 -9.16 -10.70
C MET A 143 24.19 -8.26 -10.13
N PRO A 144 25.46 -8.39 -10.61
CA PRO A 144 26.53 -7.49 -10.23
C PRO A 144 26.22 -6.04 -10.59
N ILE A 145 26.59 -5.09 -9.73
CA ILE A 145 26.47 -3.65 -10.02
C ILE A 145 27.40 -3.28 -11.19
N SER A 146 28.59 -3.91 -11.26
CA SER A 146 29.52 -3.80 -12.36
C SER A 146 30.01 -5.18 -12.75
N PHE A 147 30.11 -5.43 -14.04
CA PHE A 147 30.72 -6.63 -14.61
C PHE A 147 32.21 -6.43 -14.93
N ASP A 148 32.70 -5.19 -14.83
CA ASP A 148 34.14 -4.88 -14.94
C ASP A 148 34.75 -4.96 -13.55
N ILE A 149 35.42 -6.09 -13.29
CA ILE A 149 36.14 -6.38 -12.04
C ILE A 149 37.63 -6.67 -12.33
N GLN A 150 38.51 -6.22 -11.43
CA GLN A 150 39.91 -6.51 -11.52
C GLN A 150 40.21 -7.99 -11.18
N PRO A 151 41.30 -8.57 -11.69
CA PRO A 151 41.73 -9.89 -11.27
C PRO A 151 41.86 -9.96 -9.74
N ASN A 152 41.27 -10.97 -9.13
CA ASN A 152 41.14 -11.19 -7.67
C ASN A 152 40.13 -10.31 -6.93
N GLU A 153 39.29 -9.56 -7.62
CA GLU A 153 38.11 -8.92 -7.01
C GLU A 153 36.87 -9.81 -7.11
N TYR A 154 36.00 -9.69 -6.13
CA TYR A 154 34.71 -10.37 -6.11
C TYR A 154 33.66 -9.50 -6.75
N PHE A 155 32.70 -10.10 -7.46
CA PHE A 155 31.50 -9.37 -7.88
C PHE A 155 30.78 -8.78 -6.67
N LYS A 156 30.13 -7.64 -6.89
CA LYS A 156 29.26 -6.98 -5.91
C LYS A 156 27.81 -7.10 -6.38
N PRO A 157 27.19 -8.28 -6.24
CA PRO A 157 25.82 -8.49 -6.67
C PRO A 157 24.85 -7.72 -5.77
N TYR A 158 23.79 -7.22 -6.40
CA TYR A 158 22.72 -6.50 -5.72
C TYR A 158 21.36 -7.01 -6.22
N PRO A 159 20.43 -7.34 -5.30
CA PRO A 159 19.09 -7.76 -5.67
C PRO A 159 18.21 -6.53 -5.96
N LYS A 160 17.69 -6.45 -7.18
CA LYS A 160 16.78 -5.39 -7.63
C LYS A 160 15.37 -5.96 -7.84
N VAL A 161 14.38 -5.30 -7.27
CA VAL A 161 12.96 -5.66 -7.44
C VAL A 161 12.42 -5.04 -8.72
N PHE A 162 11.68 -5.83 -9.49
CA PHE A 162 10.90 -5.43 -10.65
C PHE A 162 9.42 -5.79 -10.40
N THR A 163 8.54 -4.82 -10.58
CA THR A 163 7.09 -5.02 -10.43
C THR A 163 6.51 -5.87 -11.57
N SER A 164 5.32 -6.42 -11.39
CA SER A 164 4.60 -7.16 -12.44
C SER A 164 4.50 -6.37 -13.75
N ALA A 165 4.24 -5.06 -13.68
CA ALA A 165 4.22 -4.17 -14.85
C ALA A 165 5.57 -4.08 -15.59
N GLN A 166 6.67 -4.33 -14.89
CA GLN A 166 8.03 -4.32 -15.45
C GLN A 166 8.47 -5.70 -15.97
N VAL A 167 7.76 -6.78 -15.64
CA VAL A 167 8.00 -8.15 -16.14
C VAL A 167 7.26 -8.33 -17.46
N ILE A 168 7.90 -7.98 -18.57
CA ILE A 168 7.25 -7.91 -19.87
C ILE A 168 6.89 -9.29 -20.41
N ASP A 169 7.86 -10.20 -20.39
CA ASP A 169 7.65 -11.60 -20.82
C ASP A 169 8.66 -12.51 -20.11
N TYR A 170 8.27 -13.74 -19.88
CA TYR A 170 9.18 -14.74 -19.33
C TYR A 170 8.71 -16.16 -19.62
N ARG A 171 9.68 -17.04 -19.64
CA ARG A 171 9.48 -18.49 -19.58
C ARG A 171 10.46 -19.05 -18.57
N ILE A 172 9.95 -19.71 -17.56
CA ILE A 172 10.74 -20.30 -16.49
C ILE A 172 11.86 -21.16 -17.10
N ASN A 173 13.11 -20.93 -16.68
CA ASN A 173 14.34 -21.58 -17.15
C ASN A 173 14.74 -21.31 -18.62
N GLU A 174 13.99 -20.53 -19.39
CA GLU A 174 14.34 -20.16 -20.76
C GLU A 174 14.84 -18.72 -20.86
N PHE A 175 14.00 -17.74 -20.48
CA PHE A 175 14.37 -16.34 -20.47
C PHE A 175 13.44 -15.50 -19.59
N TYR A 176 13.91 -14.32 -19.20
CA TYR A 176 13.13 -13.22 -18.67
C TYR A 176 13.43 -11.94 -19.42
N LEU A 177 12.39 -11.20 -19.79
CA LEU A 177 12.46 -9.86 -20.36
C LEU A 177 11.85 -8.86 -19.39
N LEU A 178 12.72 -8.04 -18.81
CA LEU A 178 12.33 -7.01 -17.83
C LEU A 178 12.49 -5.63 -18.43
N GLN A 179 11.61 -4.70 -18.08
CA GLN A 179 11.68 -3.30 -18.48
C GLN A 179 11.94 -2.43 -17.25
N ASP A 180 12.96 -1.58 -17.32
CA ASP A 180 13.17 -0.54 -16.31
C ASP A 180 12.44 0.74 -16.74
N ALA A 181 11.69 1.33 -15.81
CA ALA A 181 10.74 2.40 -16.13
C ALA A 181 11.42 3.71 -16.52
N GLU A 182 12.67 3.98 -16.06
CA GLU A 182 13.32 5.26 -16.27
C GLU A 182 14.82 5.13 -16.46
N MET A 183 15.33 5.77 -17.52
CA MET A 183 16.75 6.02 -17.67
C MET A 183 17.09 7.41 -17.14
N PHE A 184 17.95 7.46 -16.13
CA PHE A 184 18.61 8.70 -15.77
C PHE A 184 19.94 8.77 -16.51
N SER A 185 20.11 9.73 -17.41
CA SER A 185 21.42 10.10 -17.92
C SER A 185 21.99 11.22 -17.03
N TYR A 186 23.20 11.01 -16.52
CA TYR A 186 24.00 12.07 -15.92
C TYR A 186 24.81 12.74 -17.04
N GLU A 187 24.39 13.89 -17.50
CA GLU A 187 25.28 14.84 -18.15
C GLU A 187 25.56 15.97 -17.16
N GLU A 188 26.83 16.38 -17.04
CA GLU A 188 27.38 17.35 -16.09
C GLU A 188 26.38 18.42 -15.63
N ASP A 189 25.94 18.31 -14.37
CA ASP A 189 25.13 19.27 -13.61
C ASP A 189 23.61 19.41 -13.90
N ASP A 190 23.03 18.71 -14.89
CA ASP A 190 21.58 18.76 -15.11
C ASP A 190 20.95 17.36 -15.17
N TYR A 191 19.87 17.13 -14.38
CA TYR A 191 19.01 15.95 -14.47
C TYR A 191 18.10 16.09 -15.69
N TYR A 192 18.39 15.37 -16.75
CA TYR A 192 17.45 15.19 -17.86
C TYR A 192 16.75 13.85 -17.76
N TYR A 193 15.41 13.86 -17.80
CA TYR A 193 14.63 12.66 -18.13
C TYR A 193 15.03 12.25 -19.55
N ALA A 194 15.78 11.18 -19.67
CA ALA A 194 16.08 10.60 -20.97
C ALA A 194 14.79 9.95 -21.50
N ASP A 195 14.35 10.39 -22.67
CA ASP A 195 13.20 9.87 -23.40
C ASP A 195 13.57 8.46 -23.95
N GLY A 196 13.50 7.44 -23.08
CA GLY A 196 13.91 6.08 -23.43
C GLY A 196 13.60 5.04 -22.35
N ARG A 197 13.55 3.78 -22.75
CA ARG A 197 13.30 2.61 -21.90
C ARG A 197 14.50 1.68 -21.96
N ARG A 198 14.81 1.05 -20.82
CA ARG A 198 15.86 0.02 -20.74
C ARG A 198 15.24 -1.35 -20.54
N PHE A 199 15.71 -2.32 -21.31
CA PHE A 199 15.25 -3.70 -21.25
C PHE A 199 16.41 -4.61 -20.85
N TYR A 200 16.13 -5.56 -19.98
CA TYR A 200 17.05 -6.60 -19.56
C TYR A 200 16.52 -7.94 -20.07
N LEU A 201 17.25 -8.56 -20.96
CA LEU A 201 17.00 -9.93 -21.41
C LEU A 201 17.99 -10.85 -20.70
N ILE A 202 17.45 -11.71 -19.85
CA ILE A 202 18.24 -12.62 -19.01
C ILE A 202 17.97 -14.05 -19.49
N GLN A 203 19.00 -14.73 -19.89
CA GLN A 203 18.97 -16.13 -20.31
C GLN A 203 19.98 -16.94 -19.49
N PRO A 204 19.91 -18.29 -19.48
CA PRO A 204 20.83 -19.12 -18.68
C PRO A 204 22.31 -18.92 -19.03
N ASP A 205 22.62 -18.53 -20.26
CA ASP A 205 23.96 -18.40 -20.81
C ASP A 205 24.40 -16.96 -21.10
N ILE A 206 23.45 -15.99 -21.09
CA ILE A 206 23.78 -14.62 -21.48
C ILE A 206 22.86 -13.59 -20.82
N PHE A 207 23.45 -12.44 -20.45
CA PHE A 207 22.75 -11.22 -20.10
C PHE A 207 22.90 -10.21 -21.24
N GLN A 208 21.79 -9.64 -21.69
CA GLN A 208 21.77 -8.55 -22.66
C GLN A 208 20.95 -7.38 -22.14
N VAL A 209 21.48 -6.17 -22.32
CA VAL A 209 20.78 -4.94 -21.99
C VAL A 209 20.58 -4.12 -23.23
N PHE A 210 19.34 -3.72 -23.47
CA PHE A 210 18.96 -2.92 -24.61
C PHE A 210 18.40 -1.57 -24.13
N GLU A 211 18.61 -0.54 -24.94
CA GLU A 211 17.98 0.76 -24.78
C GLU A 211 17.10 1.08 -25.99
N GLU A 212 15.88 1.50 -25.71
CA GLU A 212 14.98 2.08 -26.71
C GLU A 212 14.96 3.58 -26.55
N LYS A 213 15.34 4.29 -27.59
CA LYS A 213 15.28 5.76 -27.69
C LYS A 213 14.55 6.15 -28.97
N ARG A 214 13.44 6.86 -28.88
CA ARG A 214 12.64 7.35 -30.03
C ARG A 214 12.27 6.24 -31.03
N GLY A 215 11.87 5.07 -30.50
CA GLY A 215 11.46 3.91 -31.30
C GLY A 215 12.62 3.11 -31.91
N LYS A 216 13.88 3.45 -31.61
CA LYS A 216 15.04 2.68 -32.04
C LYS A 216 15.62 1.89 -30.86
N VAL A 217 15.76 0.59 -31.03
CA VAL A 217 16.39 -0.32 -30.06
C VAL A 217 17.85 -0.49 -30.42
N SER A 218 18.72 -0.39 -29.43
CA SER A 218 20.15 -0.70 -29.56
C SER A 218 20.58 -1.56 -28.36
N GLU A 219 21.47 -2.51 -28.61
CA GLU A 219 22.15 -3.25 -27.57
C GLU A 219 23.25 -2.36 -26.96
N VAL A 220 23.23 -2.17 -25.65
CA VAL A 220 24.21 -1.35 -24.96
C VAL A 220 25.17 -2.15 -24.11
N PHE A 221 24.78 -3.37 -23.74
CA PHE A 221 25.62 -4.24 -22.91
C PHE A 221 25.27 -5.71 -23.14
N GLN A 222 26.32 -6.55 -23.13
CA GLN A 222 26.22 -8.00 -23.19
C GLN A 222 27.27 -8.61 -22.28
N PHE A 223 26.89 -9.65 -21.53
CA PHE A 223 27.80 -10.39 -20.67
C PHE A 223 27.39 -11.86 -20.61
N PRO A 224 28.38 -12.82 -20.68
CA PRO A 224 28.06 -14.22 -20.48
C PRO A 224 27.50 -14.48 -19.08
N ASN A 225 26.40 -15.21 -18.99
CA ASN A 225 25.88 -15.64 -17.70
C ASN A 225 26.73 -16.80 -17.17
N VAL A 226 27.63 -16.47 -16.25
CA VAL A 226 28.56 -17.45 -15.67
C VAL A 226 27.91 -18.40 -14.68
N LEU A 227 26.67 -18.13 -14.25
CA LEU A 227 25.93 -18.96 -13.30
C LEU A 227 25.33 -20.21 -13.95
N GLY A 228 25.05 -20.16 -15.26
CA GLY A 228 24.39 -21.25 -15.98
C GLY A 228 22.89 -21.40 -15.68
N TYR A 229 22.31 -20.48 -14.93
CA TYR A 229 20.87 -20.38 -14.65
C TYR A 229 20.44 -18.92 -14.58
N ILE A 230 19.14 -18.65 -14.53
CA ILE A 230 18.58 -17.30 -14.47
C ILE A 230 18.44 -16.87 -13.00
N PRO A 231 19.20 -15.86 -12.51
CA PRO A 231 19.16 -15.41 -11.12
C PRO A 231 17.98 -14.43 -10.88
N ILE A 232 16.78 -14.90 -11.19
CA ILE A 232 15.51 -14.19 -10.97
C ILE A 232 14.64 -15.04 -10.07
N ARG A 233 14.12 -14.42 -8.99
CA ARG A 233 13.23 -15.04 -8.02
C ARG A 233 11.91 -14.33 -7.99
N HIS A 234 10.81 -15.08 -7.99
CA HIS A 234 9.48 -14.53 -7.78
C HIS A 234 9.28 -14.14 -6.33
N MET A 235 8.47 -13.10 -6.08
CA MET A 235 8.12 -12.74 -4.71
C MET A 235 7.12 -13.72 -4.09
N TYR A 236 6.37 -14.42 -4.94
CA TYR A 236 5.37 -15.40 -4.56
C TYR A 236 4.20 -14.82 -3.74
N GLY A 237 3.24 -15.68 -3.48
CA GLY A 237 2.01 -15.43 -2.74
C GLY A 237 1.17 -16.70 -2.78
N MET A 238 -0.14 -16.55 -2.86
CA MET A 238 -1.06 -17.64 -3.13
C MET A 238 -1.10 -17.91 -4.64
N VAL A 239 -0.99 -19.18 -5.03
CA VAL A 239 -1.09 -19.55 -6.45
C VAL A 239 -2.54 -19.46 -6.90
N VAL A 240 -2.81 -18.59 -7.88
CA VAL A 240 -4.12 -18.46 -8.55
C VAL A 240 -4.19 -19.40 -9.74
N GLN A 241 -3.17 -19.34 -10.59
CA GLN A 241 -3.07 -20.20 -11.77
C GLN A 241 -1.61 -20.62 -11.97
N GLN A 242 -1.44 -21.88 -12.38
CA GLN A 242 -0.13 -22.43 -12.71
C GLN A 242 -0.15 -22.93 -14.16
N GLY A 243 0.61 -22.26 -15.02
CA GLY A 243 0.84 -22.67 -16.40
C GLY A 243 2.15 -23.43 -16.57
N ASN A 244 2.41 -23.89 -17.78
CA ASN A 244 3.64 -24.63 -18.08
C ASN A 244 4.91 -23.76 -18.04
N HIS A 245 4.78 -22.47 -18.34
CA HIS A 245 5.91 -21.55 -18.50
C HIS A 245 5.84 -20.33 -17.60
N CYS A 246 4.68 -19.97 -17.11
CA CYS A 246 4.45 -18.85 -16.21
C CYS A 246 3.35 -19.18 -15.21
N SER A 247 3.32 -18.49 -14.09
CA SER A 247 2.33 -18.65 -13.03
C SER A 247 1.77 -17.29 -12.63
N LEU A 248 0.54 -17.29 -12.11
CA LEU A 248 -0.12 -16.12 -11.54
C LEU A 248 -0.26 -16.31 -10.03
N TYR A 249 0.17 -15.31 -9.29
CA TYR A 249 0.10 -15.27 -7.84
C TYR A 249 -0.76 -14.12 -7.37
N GLU A 250 -1.41 -14.31 -6.24
CA GLU A 250 -2.17 -13.31 -5.52
C GLU A 250 -1.51 -13.01 -4.17
N SER A 251 -1.56 -11.76 -3.74
CA SER A 251 -1.00 -11.36 -2.44
C SER A 251 -1.75 -12.04 -1.28
N ARG A 252 -1.02 -12.40 -0.23
CA ARG A 252 -1.63 -12.96 0.97
C ARG A 252 -2.57 -12.00 1.70
N ILE A 253 -2.47 -10.70 1.42
CA ILE A 253 -3.36 -9.69 2.00
C ILE A 253 -4.48 -9.25 1.04
N SER A 254 -4.63 -9.85 -0.14
CA SER A 254 -5.66 -9.47 -1.14
C SER A 254 -7.08 -9.53 -0.60
N GLY A 255 -7.33 -10.39 0.39
CA GLY A 255 -8.64 -10.49 1.05
C GLY A 255 -9.20 -9.18 1.58
N ILE A 256 -8.35 -8.16 1.83
CA ILE A 256 -8.81 -6.84 2.29
C ILE A 256 -9.46 -6.02 1.17
N VAL A 257 -9.10 -6.26 -0.10
CA VAL A 257 -9.44 -5.41 -1.25
C VAL A 257 -10.95 -5.21 -1.43
N PRO A 258 -11.78 -6.26 -1.48
CA PRO A 258 -13.21 -6.08 -1.76
C PRO A 258 -13.91 -5.15 -0.76
N MET A 259 -13.61 -5.33 0.53
CA MET A 259 -14.23 -4.54 1.59
C MET A 259 -13.65 -3.12 1.67
N LEU A 260 -12.36 -2.94 1.39
CA LEU A 260 -11.77 -1.59 1.28
C LEU A 260 -12.31 -0.83 0.07
N ASN A 261 -12.56 -1.50 -1.04
CA ASN A 261 -13.23 -0.91 -2.21
C ASN A 261 -14.63 -0.38 -1.85
N GLU A 262 -15.44 -1.18 -1.14
CA GLU A 262 -16.75 -0.72 -0.68
C GLU A 262 -16.65 0.44 0.31
N ALA A 263 -15.68 0.42 1.22
CA ALA A 263 -15.45 1.53 2.13
C ALA A 263 -15.13 2.84 1.40
N VAL A 264 -14.32 2.78 0.34
CA VAL A 264 -13.98 3.96 -0.50
C VAL A 264 -15.20 4.48 -1.25
N ARG A 265 -16.00 3.58 -1.85
CA ARG A 265 -17.24 3.94 -2.55
C ARG A 265 -18.22 4.65 -1.62
N GLU A 266 -18.50 4.05 -0.46
CA GLU A 266 -19.43 4.64 0.53
C GLU A 266 -18.89 5.94 1.13
N TYR A 267 -17.58 6.06 1.34
CA TYR A 267 -17.00 7.29 1.83
C TYR A 267 -17.13 8.44 0.83
N SER A 268 -16.96 8.18 -0.47
CA SER A 268 -17.22 9.18 -1.51
C SER A 268 -18.68 9.65 -1.52
N ASP A 269 -19.62 8.73 -1.31
CA ASP A 269 -21.05 9.06 -1.21
C ASP A 269 -21.33 9.88 0.06
N LEU A 270 -20.78 9.49 1.20
CA LEU A 270 -20.90 10.23 2.46
C LEU A 270 -20.34 11.65 2.34
N GLN A 271 -19.19 11.84 1.69
CA GLN A 271 -18.64 13.19 1.47
C GLN A 271 -19.59 14.07 0.64
N ALA A 272 -20.21 13.50 -0.39
CA ALA A 272 -21.19 14.24 -1.18
C ALA A 272 -22.43 14.63 -0.35
N GLU A 273 -22.93 13.71 0.48
CA GLU A 273 -24.04 13.99 1.42
C GLU A 273 -23.66 15.09 2.42
N ILE A 274 -22.45 15.04 2.97
CA ILE A 274 -21.94 16.05 3.88
C ILE A 274 -21.92 17.43 3.21
N VAL A 275 -21.36 17.52 2.01
CA VAL A 275 -21.25 18.79 1.27
C VAL A 275 -22.63 19.35 0.90
N GLN A 276 -23.55 18.49 0.45
CA GLN A 276 -24.87 18.91 -0.02
C GLN A 276 -25.87 19.16 1.13
N HIS A 277 -25.78 18.41 2.21
CA HIS A 277 -26.85 18.31 3.19
C HIS A 277 -26.50 18.71 4.62
N ILE A 278 -25.24 18.68 5.04
CA ILE A 278 -24.86 19.07 6.42
C ILE A 278 -25.00 20.58 6.62
N HIS A 279 -24.73 21.38 5.59
CA HIS A 279 -24.99 22.81 5.66
C HIS A 279 -26.51 23.05 5.61
N SER A 280 -27.07 23.52 6.71
CA SER A 280 -28.50 23.83 6.79
C SER A 280 -28.89 24.80 5.69
N THR A 281 -29.76 24.37 4.80
CA THR A 281 -30.37 25.30 3.81
C THR A 281 -31.42 26.11 4.49
N MET A 282 -31.14 27.39 4.66
CA MET A 282 -32.14 28.33 5.18
C MET A 282 -33.17 28.62 4.09
N TRP A 283 -34.42 28.50 4.39
CA TRP A 283 -35.48 28.96 3.54
C TRP A 283 -36.20 30.15 4.22
N SER A 284 -36.61 31.11 3.43
CA SER A 284 -37.39 32.23 3.91
C SER A 284 -38.52 32.51 2.94
N ILE A 285 -39.65 32.96 3.47
CA ILE A 285 -40.70 33.54 2.62
C ILE A 285 -40.16 34.87 2.11
N GLN A 286 -40.31 35.11 0.81
CA GLN A 286 -39.75 36.28 0.15
C GLN A 286 -40.14 37.57 0.92
N PRO A 287 -39.17 38.36 1.39
CA PRO A 287 -39.45 39.59 2.07
C PRO A 287 -40.10 40.58 1.11
N GLN A 288 -40.84 41.52 1.65
CA GLN A 288 -41.47 42.56 0.87
C GLN A 288 -40.44 43.24 -0.04
N GLN A 289 -40.88 43.52 -1.27
CA GLN A 289 -40.08 44.32 -2.19
C GLN A 289 -39.68 45.62 -1.51
N CYS A 290 -38.48 46.07 -1.74
CA CYS A 290 -38.02 47.34 -1.20
C CYS A 290 -38.96 48.47 -1.66
N GLY A 291 -39.66 49.07 -0.74
CA GLY A 291 -40.66 50.12 -1.04
C GLY A 291 -40.06 51.33 -1.76
N ARG A 292 -38.76 51.57 -1.64
CA ARG A 292 -38.08 52.71 -2.26
C ARG A 292 -37.75 52.48 -3.74
N CYS A 293 -37.31 51.31 -4.12
CA CYS A 293 -37.02 50.96 -5.51
C CYS A 293 -38.08 50.02 -6.15
N ARG A 294 -39.12 49.68 -5.42
CA ARG A 294 -40.18 48.77 -5.88
C ARG A 294 -39.67 47.45 -6.44
N GLY A 295 -38.61 46.92 -5.85
CA GLY A 295 -37.99 45.64 -6.28
C GLY A 295 -36.94 45.75 -7.38
N LEU A 296 -36.72 46.92 -7.96
CA LEU A 296 -35.77 47.09 -9.07
C LEU A 296 -34.29 47.10 -8.66
N GLY A 297 -34.00 47.27 -7.38
CA GLY A 297 -32.61 47.42 -6.89
C GLY A 297 -31.96 48.78 -7.20
N GLU A 298 -32.50 49.52 -8.15
CA GLU A 298 -31.98 50.81 -8.65
C GLU A 298 -33.03 51.90 -8.57
N ILE A 299 -32.64 53.13 -8.39
CA ILE A 299 -33.47 54.30 -8.42
C ILE A 299 -33.17 55.10 -9.68
N PRO A 300 -34.16 55.27 -10.59
CA PRO A 300 -33.98 56.07 -11.79
C PRO A 300 -33.73 57.55 -11.45
N ARG A 301 -32.85 58.22 -12.19
CA ARG A 301 -32.59 59.64 -12.12
C ARG A 301 -32.90 60.26 -13.47
N GLU A 302 -33.53 61.41 -13.46
CA GLU A 302 -33.74 62.21 -14.68
C GLU A 302 -32.37 62.66 -15.18
N ASN A 303 -32.05 62.33 -16.43
CA ASN A 303 -30.79 62.69 -17.16
C ASN A 303 -29.48 62.12 -16.62
N SER A 304 -29.49 61.04 -15.82
CA SER A 304 -28.29 60.40 -15.31
C SER A 304 -28.46 58.87 -15.22
N ALA A 305 -27.34 58.12 -15.15
CA ALA A 305 -27.42 56.67 -14.90
C ALA A 305 -28.16 56.35 -13.58
N PRO A 306 -28.95 55.25 -13.52
CA PRO A 306 -29.64 54.84 -12.29
C PRO A 306 -28.60 54.55 -11.20
N ILE A 307 -28.96 54.88 -9.97
CA ILE A 307 -28.08 54.59 -8.80
C ILE A 307 -28.61 53.39 -8.04
N SER A 308 -27.71 52.61 -7.49
CA SER A 308 -28.01 51.51 -6.58
C SER A 308 -28.88 52.04 -5.41
N CYS A 309 -30.00 51.36 -5.12
CA CYS A 309 -30.90 51.78 -4.06
C CYS A 309 -30.23 51.68 -2.69
N PRO A 310 -30.07 52.80 -1.96
CA PRO A 310 -29.38 52.77 -0.66
C PRO A 310 -30.13 52.03 0.42
N ASN A 311 -31.46 51.81 0.23
CA ASN A 311 -32.27 51.11 1.23
C ASN A 311 -32.16 49.59 1.16
N CYS A 312 -31.88 49.04 0.00
CA CYS A 312 -31.69 47.59 -0.20
C CYS A 312 -30.31 47.24 -0.77
N SER A 313 -29.41 48.20 -0.83
CA SER A 313 -28.05 48.03 -1.37
C SER A 313 -28.03 47.38 -2.76
N GLY A 314 -28.95 47.77 -3.64
CA GLY A 314 -29.05 47.22 -4.99
C GLY A 314 -29.77 45.88 -5.13
N LYS A 315 -30.19 45.26 -4.07
CA LYS A 315 -30.76 43.89 -4.10
C LYS A 315 -32.25 43.84 -4.48
N GLY A 316 -32.97 44.95 -4.50
CA GLY A 316 -34.43 45.02 -4.78
C GLY A 316 -35.31 44.50 -3.65
N ILE A 317 -34.76 43.76 -2.75
CA ILE A 317 -35.41 43.20 -1.55
C ILE A 317 -34.64 43.66 -0.31
N LEU A 318 -35.32 43.78 0.83
CA LEU A 318 -34.64 44.04 2.10
C LEU A 318 -33.94 42.73 2.54
N PRO A 319 -32.63 42.73 2.74
CA PRO A 319 -31.93 41.53 3.19
C PRO A 319 -32.38 41.21 4.62
N LEU A 320 -32.76 39.94 4.85
CA LEU A 320 -32.99 39.43 6.19
C LEU A 320 -31.61 39.21 6.84
N ASN A 321 -31.36 39.98 7.91
CA ASN A 321 -30.18 39.73 8.74
C ASN A 321 -30.52 38.61 9.74
N PRO A 322 -29.69 37.61 9.94
CA PRO A 322 -29.95 36.54 10.92
C PRO A 322 -30.10 37.03 12.36
N PHE A 323 -29.72 38.28 12.64
CA PHE A 323 -29.87 38.91 13.95
C PHE A 323 -31.04 39.91 14.00
N GLU A 324 -31.82 40.06 12.92
CA GLU A 324 -32.94 40.98 12.89
C GLU A 324 -34.23 40.31 13.35
N HIS A 325 -35.03 41.07 14.10
CA HIS A 325 -36.35 40.68 14.47
C HIS A 325 -37.31 40.87 13.26
N VAL A 326 -37.78 39.75 12.69
CA VAL A 326 -38.72 39.79 11.56
C VAL A 326 -40.11 39.99 12.08
N VAL A 327 -40.66 41.22 11.92
CA VAL A 327 -42.06 41.53 12.23
C VAL A 327 -42.91 41.25 11.01
N MET A 328 -43.80 40.29 11.13
CA MET A 328 -44.74 39.93 10.07
C MET A 328 -46.05 40.73 10.27
N PRO A 329 -46.59 41.33 9.22
CA PRO A 329 -47.90 41.93 9.31
C PRO A 329 -48.96 40.84 9.57
N MET A 330 -49.94 41.15 10.43
CA MET A 330 -51.12 40.28 10.61
C MET A 330 -51.87 40.12 9.28
N PRO A 331 -52.14 38.87 8.86
CA PRO A 331 -52.95 38.68 7.66
C PRO A 331 -54.30 39.34 7.80
N LYS A 332 -54.77 40.01 6.75
CA LYS A 332 -56.10 40.61 6.71
C LYS A 332 -57.15 39.52 6.57
N ALA A 333 -58.39 39.85 6.99
CA ALA A 333 -59.52 38.91 6.86
C ALA A 333 -59.65 38.47 5.38
N GLY A 334 -59.56 37.19 5.11
CA GLY A 334 -59.62 36.59 3.76
C GLY A 334 -58.26 36.30 3.09
N GLU A 335 -57.17 36.69 3.70
CA GLU A 335 -55.84 36.28 3.21
C GLU A 335 -55.38 34.92 3.84
N SER A 336 -54.72 34.11 3.07
CA SER A 336 -54.12 32.88 3.57
C SER A 336 -53.07 33.17 4.65
N ALA A 337 -53.15 32.45 5.77
CA ALA A 337 -52.14 32.59 6.82
C ALA A 337 -50.74 32.26 6.29
N VAL A 338 -49.79 33.17 6.50
CA VAL A 338 -48.39 32.93 6.16
C VAL A 338 -47.85 31.89 7.14
N PRO A 339 -47.12 30.90 6.67
CA PRO A 339 -46.44 29.93 7.56
C PRO A 339 -45.59 30.66 8.59
N THR A 340 -45.75 30.29 9.85
CA THR A 340 -44.91 30.80 10.95
C THR A 340 -44.05 29.66 11.51
N PRO A 341 -42.77 29.86 11.66
CA PRO A 341 -41.96 31.08 11.39
C PRO A 341 -41.73 31.33 9.91
N PRO A 342 -41.51 32.60 9.48
CA PRO A 342 -41.29 32.96 8.08
C PRO A 342 -39.88 32.57 7.56
N ILE A 343 -39.05 32.11 8.45
CA ILE A 343 -37.69 31.62 8.18
C ILE A 343 -37.56 30.26 8.84
N GLY A 344 -37.00 29.34 8.15
CA GLY A 344 -36.72 28.02 8.69
C GLY A 344 -35.51 27.37 8.03
N TYR A 345 -35.13 26.27 8.57
CA TYR A 345 -34.11 25.42 8.00
C TYR A 345 -34.74 24.14 7.50
N VAL A 346 -34.26 23.63 6.39
CA VAL A 346 -34.61 22.29 5.93
C VAL A 346 -34.04 21.31 6.94
N THR A 347 -34.91 20.51 7.58
CA THR A 347 -34.48 19.46 8.51
C THR A 347 -33.67 18.44 7.76
N LYS A 348 -32.44 18.16 8.23
CA LYS A 348 -31.53 17.22 7.62
C LYS A 348 -31.71 15.82 8.24
N GLN A 349 -31.59 14.81 7.40
CA GLN A 349 -31.62 13.41 7.83
C GLN A 349 -30.22 12.94 8.26
N THR A 350 -29.74 13.41 9.40
CA THR A 350 -28.40 13.06 9.92
C THR A 350 -28.23 11.58 10.25
N GLU A 351 -29.36 10.87 10.44
CA GLU A 351 -29.35 9.41 10.69
C GLU A 351 -28.75 8.62 9.50
N ILE A 352 -28.97 9.06 8.25
CA ILE A 352 -28.41 8.41 7.06
C ILE A 352 -26.88 8.56 7.05
N ALA A 353 -26.38 9.76 7.32
CA ALA A 353 -24.94 10.00 7.39
C ALA A 353 -24.28 9.14 8.49
N ARG A 354 -24.94 9.01 9.66
CA ARG A 354 -24.43 8.16 10.73
C ARG A 354 -24.41 6.68 10.34
N LEU A 355 -25.46 6.20 9.67
CA LEU A 355 -25.52 4.82 9.18
C LEU A 355 -24.40 4.55 8.18
N GLN A 356 -24.12 5.49 7.27
CA GLN A 356 -23.01 5.36 6.33
C GLN A 356 -21.65 5.31 7.03
N GLU A 357 -21.42 6.16 8.04
CA GLU A 357 -20.20 6.09 8.86
C GLU A 357 -20.03 4.74 9.56
N GLU A 358 -21.12 4.20 10.11
CA GLU A 358 -21.10 2.88 10.75
C GLU A 358 -20.78 1.76 9.73
N ARG A 359 -21.36 1.83 8.53
CA ARG A 359 -21.08 0.87 7.45
C ARG A 359 -19.64 0.94 6.97
N ILE A 360 -19.09 2.14 6.77
CA ILE A 360 -17.69 2.32 6.39
C ILE A 360 -16.76 1.68 7.44
N ARG A 361 -17.04 1.90 8.73
CA ARG A 361 -16.28 1.26 9.81
C ARG A 361 -16.42 -0.26 9.81
N GLN A 362 -17.61 -0.77 9.52
CA GLN A 362 -17.86 -2.20 9.39
C GLN A 362 -17.08 -2.80 8.22
N HIS A 363 -17.05 -2.17 7.05
CA HIS A 363 -16.26 -2.64 5.91
C HIS A 363 -14.76 -2.67 6.22
N ILE A 364 -14.24 -1.66 6.92
CA ILE A 364 -12.84 -1.66 7.37
C ILE A 364 -12.57 -2.80 8.36
N TYR A 365 -13.50 -3.07 9.28
CA TYR A 365 -13.41 -4.19 10.20
C TYR A 365 -13.43 -5.54 9.46
N ASP A 366 -14.37 -5.74 8.53
CA ASP A 366 -14.50 -6.95 7.74
C ASP A 366 -13.27 -7.18 6.84
N ALA A 367 -12.71 -6.09 6.28
CA ALA A 367 -11.44 -6.14 5.55
C ALA A 367 -10.31 -6.68 6.43
N LEU A 368 -10.13 -6.13 7.63
CA LEU A 368 -9.09 -6.58 8.55
C LEU A 368 -9.35 -8.00 9.06
N SER A 369 -10.62 -8.39 9.27
CA SER A 369 -11.01 -9.73 9.69
C SER A 369 -10.71 -10.77 8.61
N SER A 370 -10.79 -10.41 7.31
CA SER A 370 -10.45 -11.34 6.22
C SER A 370 -8.99 -11.83 6.22
N ILE A 371 -8.12 -11.12 6.93
CA ILE A 371 -6.71 -11.45 7.12
C ILE A 371 -6.35 -11.67 8.61
N ASN A 372 -7.34 -11.91 9.46
CA ASN A 372 -7.19 -12.14 10.90
C ASN A 372 -6.46 -10.99 11.65
N MET A 373 -6.67 -9.74 11.19
CA MET A 373 -6.08 -8.53 11.77
C MET A 373 -7.11 -7.52 12.30
N GLU A 374 -8.31 -7.96 12.65
CA GLU A 374 -9.40 -7.11 13.18
C GLU A 374 -9.01 -6.33 14.46
N PHE A 375 -8.01 -6.81 15.20
CA PHE A 375 -7.47 -6.08 16.37
C PHE A 375 -6.85 -4.71 16.02
N LEU A 376 -6.61 -4.44 14.73
CA LEU A 376 -6.15 -3.14 14.23
C LEU A 376 -7.31 -2.15 14.03
N ALA A 377 -8.56 -2.61 14.06
CA ALA A 377 -9.74 -1.75 14.01
C ALA A 377 -9.87 -0.92 15.29
N GLU A 378 -10.44 0.29 15.15
CA GLU A 378 -10.55 1.23 16.29
C GLU A 378 -11.66 0.84 17.29
N THR A 379 -12.58 -0.04 16.88
CA THR A 379 -13.72 -0.44 17.72
C THR A 379 -13.60 -1.94 18.01
N PRO A 380 -13.02 -2.34 19.15
CA PRO A 380 -12.98 -3.74 19.55
C PRO A 380 -14.41 -4.21 19.85
N ILE A 381 -14.85 -5.26 19.15
CA ILE A 381 -16.08 -5.98 19.48
C ILE A 381 -15.82 -6.78 20.76
N ALA A 382 -16.76 -6.74 21.70
CA ALA A 382 -16.66 -7.52 22.92
C ALA A 382 -16.75 -9.02 22.59
N GLN A 383 -15.63 -9.74 22.70
CA GLN A 383 -15.51 -11.16 22.44
C GLN A 383 -15.26 -11.93 23.74
N SER A 384 -15.64 -13.21 23.77
CA SER A 384 -15.31 -14.12 24.88
C SER A 384 -13.80 -14.45 24.89
N GLY A 385 -13.25 -14.83 26.04
CA GLY A 385 -11.84 -15.18 26.16
C GLY A 385 -11.41 -16.33 25.24
N VAL A 386 -12.30 -17.32 25.01
CA VAL A 386 -12.04 -18.45 24.09
C VAL A 386 -12.01 -17.99 22.64
N ALA A 387 -12.93 -17.11 22.21
CA ALA A 387 -12.93 -16.56 20.85
C ALA A 387 -11.62 -15.79 20.57
N LYS A 388 -11.16 -14.98 21.53
CA LYS A 388 -9.87 -14.25 21.40
C LYS A 388 -8.65 -15.18 21.29
N GLN A 389 -8.68 -16.35 21.89
CA GLN A 389 -7.58 -17.32 21.76
C GLN A 389 -7.55 -17.95 20.36
N VAL A 390 -8.72 -18.31 19.81
CA VAL A 390 -8.83 -18.83 18.45
C VAL A 390 -8.36 -17.80 17.42
N ASP A 391 -8.85 -16.56 17.54
CA ASP A 391 -8.45 -15.45 16.64
C ASP A 391 -6.93 -15.22 16.68
N ARG A 392 -6.30 -15.44 17.82
CA ARG A 392 -4.85 -15.32 18.00
C ARG A 392 -4.08 -16.43 17.28
N GLU A 393 -4.56 -17.67 17.33
CA GLU A 393 -3.93 -18.79 16.62
C GLU A 393 -4.03 -18.60 15.11
N GLU A 394 -5.16 -18.09 14.60
CA GLU A 394 -5.35 -17.76 13.19
C GLU A 394 -4.46 -16.59 12.74
N LEU A 395 -4.36 -15.54 13.55
CA LEU A 395 -3.42 -14.43 13.29
C LEU A 395 -1.98 -14.95 13.19
N TYR A 396 -1.54 -15.76 14.13
CA TYR A 396 -0.16 -16.27 14.12
C TYR A 396 0.09 -17.19 12.94
N SER A 397 -0.87 -18.02 12.55
CA SER A 397 -0.78 -18.85 11.35
C SER A 397 -0.66 -17.99 10.08
N PHE A 398 -1.45 -16.93 10.00
CA PHE A 398 -1.38 -15.99 8.88
C PHE A 398 0.00 -15.28 8.82
N VAL A 399 0.46 -14.73 9.94
CA VAL A 399 1.77 -14.04 9.99
C VAL A 399 2.93 -15.01 9.73
N HIS A 400 2.80 -16.26 10.20
CA HIS A 400 3.80 -17.31 9.93
C HIS A 400 3.93 -17.59 8.44
N SER A 401 2.80 -17.68 7.72
CA SER A 401 2.82 -17.90 6.27
C SER A 401 3.53 -16.78 5.50
N ILE A 402 3.41 -15.53 5.98
CA ILE A 402 4.16 -14.39 5.42
C ILE A 402 5.65 -14.48 5.78
N ALA A 403 5.97 -14.89 7.01
CA ALA A 403 7.36 -15.07 7.44
C ALA A 403 8.06 -16.20 6.65
N GLU A 404 7.36 -17.28 6.33
CA GLU A 404 7.86 -18.34 5.45
C GLU A 404 8.22 -17.81 4.06
N ASP A 405 7.35 -16.98 3.46
CA ASP A 405 7.64 -16.37 2.15
C ASP A 405 8.85 -15.43 2.24
N VAL A 406 8.93 -14.60 3.28
CA VAL A 406 10.06 -13.68 3.52
C VAL A 406 11.37 -14.45 3.64
N VAL A 407 11.40 -15.52 4.42
CA VAL A 407 12.60 -16.35 4.59
C VAL A 407 12.98 -17.02 3.27
N ARG A 408 12.00 -17.58 2.56
CA ARG A 408 12.24 -18.21 1.24
C ARG A 408 12.85 -17.23 0.24
N ILE A 409 12.29 -16.01 0.12
CA ILE A 409 12.82 -14.96 -0.76
C ILE A 409 14.27 -14.63 -0.35
N MET A 410 14.53 -14.49 0.95
CA MET A 410 15.87 -14.19 1.43
C MET A 410 16.86 -15.33 1.15
N ASP A 411 16.49 -16.58 1.35
CA ASP A 411 17.33 -17.74 1.07
C ASP A 411 17.68 -17.81 -0.42
N GLU A 412 16.69 -17.67 -1.30
CA GLU A 412 16.89 -17.70 -2.74
C GLU A 412 17.78 -16.54 -3.22
N VAL A 413 17.58 -15.34 -2.68
CA VAL A 413 18.39 -14.15 -3.02
C VAL A 413 19.81 -14.29 -2.45
N CYS A 414 19.98 -14.83 -1.24
CA CYS A 414 21.30 -15.13 -0.69
C CYS A 414 22.05 -16.13 -1.55
N TYR A 415 21.36 -17.17 -2.03
CA TYR A 415 21.96 -18.13 -2.96
C TYR A 415 22.49 -17.44 -4.21
N ASP A 416 21.68 -16.60 -4.87
CA ASP A 416 22.09 -15.89 -6.09
C ASP A 416 23.26 -14.92 -5.83
N ILE A 417 23.23 -14.21 -4.70
CA ILE A 417 24.33 -13.31 -4.29
C ILE A 417 25.62 -14.10 -4.12
N LEU A 418 25.59 -15.21 -3.39
CA LEU A 418 26.77 -16.01 -3.11
C LEU A 418 27.29 -16.75 -4.36
N ALA A 419 26.37 -17.20 -5.22
CA ALA A 419 26.71 -17.79 -6.50
C ALA A 419 27.49 -16.80 -7.40
N TRP A 420 27.06 -15.54 -7.49
CA TRP A 420 27.79 -14.50 -8.20
C TRP A 420 29.15 -14.21 -7.58
N ARG A 421 29.25 -14.11 -6.26
CA ARG A 421 30.53 -13.79 -5.59
C ARG A 421 31.54 -14.88 -5.73
N HIS A 422 31.13 -16.14 -5.67
CA HIS A 422 32.02 -17.30 -5.59
C HIS A 422 32.06 -18.16 -6.86
N TYR A 423 31.54 -17.65 -8.00
CA TYR A 423 31.43 -18.40 -9.26
C TYR A 423 32.76 -18.97 -9.75
N ALA A 424 33.87 -18.26 -9.50
CA ALA A 424 35.21 -18.66 -9.98
C ALA A 424 35.91 -19.66 -9.05
N GLN A 425 35.36 -19.96 -7.88
CA GLN A 425 36.07 -20.65 -6.81
C GLN A 425 35.72 -22.14 -6.69
N ASN A 426 34.85 -22.66 -7.54
CA ASN A 426 34.40 -24.05 -7.54
C ASN A 426 34.00 -24.59 -6.13
N ILE A 427 33.26 -23.76 -5.37
CA ILE A 427 32.69 -24.08 -4.07
C ILE A 427 31.21 -24.42 -4.26
N ASP A 428 30.70 -25.38 -3.49
CA ASP A 428 29.25 -25.56 -3.39
C ASP A 428 28.65 -24.37 -2.63
N VAL A 429 27.87 -23.58 -3.33
CA VAL A 429 27.17 -22.37 -2.75
C VAL A 429 26.31 -22.76 -1.55
N ASN A 430 25.78 -23.98 -1.52
CA ASN A 430 24.95 -24.46 -0.40
C ASN A 430 25.70 -24.51 0.93
N GLU A 431 27.04 -24.74 0.89
CA GLU A 431 27.87 -24.73 2.09
C GLU A 431 28.10 -23.33 2.67
N LEU A 432 27.89 -22.29 1.84
CA LEU A 432 28.07 -20.88 2.19
C LEU A 432 26.76 -20.19 2.61
N LEU A 433 25.61 -20.83 2.41
CA LEU A 433 24.32 -20.24 2.73
C LEU A 433 24.15 -19.98 4.23
N PRO A 434 23.58 -18.83 4.61
CA PRO A 434 23.14 -18.64 5.97
C PRO A 434 21.94 -19.55 6.30
N TYR A 435 21.82 -19.92 7.55
CA TYR A 435 20.60 -20.51 8.07
C TYR A 435 19.69 -19.39 8.58
N ILE A 436 18.50 -19.24 7.99
CA ILE A 436 17.49 -18.25 8.33
C ILE A 436 16.26 -19.00 8.85
N PRO A 437 16.04 -19.10 10.17
CA PRO A 437 14.88 -19.75 10.72
C PRO A 437 13.61 -18.94 10.47
N VAL A 438 12.51 -19.61 10.17
CA VAL A 438 11.20 -18.97 10.19
C VAL A 438 10.82 -18.72 11.65
N PRO A 439 10.52 -17.48 12.05
CA PRO A 439 10.14 -17.19 13.43
C PRO A 439 8.83 -17.90 13.81
N GLU A 440 8.76 -18.41 15.02
CA GLU A 440 7.55 -19.01 15.59
C GLU A 440 6.77 -18.05 16.49
N ARG A 441 7.43 -16.99 16.97
CA ARG A 441 6.84 -16.04 17.91
C ARG A 441 6.80 -14.63 17.32
N TYR A 442 5.63 -14.02 17.35
CA TYR A 442 5.40 -12.69 16.78
C TYR A 442 4.81 -11.76 17.84
N ASP A 443 5.48 -10.62 18.07
CA ASP A 443 5.00 -9.58 19.00
C ASP A 443 3.98 -8.65 18.31
N MET A 444 2.86 -9.23 17.85
CA MET A 444 1.84 -8.54 17.05
C MET A 444 0.89 -7.70 17.89
N LEU A 445 0.53 -8.17 19.08
CA LEU A 445 -0.45 -7.54 19.94
C LEU A 445 0.15 -6.38 20.75
N SER A 446 -0.61 -5.31 21.00
CA SER A 446 -0.16 -4.23 21.87
C SER A 446 -0.21 -4.67 23.34
N GLY A 447 0.64 -4.08 24.20
CA GLY A 447 0.61 -4.37 25.63
C GLY A 447 -0.76 -4.11 26.28
N LYS A 448 -1.56 -3.18 25.73
CA LYS A 448 -2.93 -2.92 26.18
C LYS A 448 -3.83 -4.12 25.88
N VAL A 449 -3.77 -4.67 24.68
CA VAL A 449 -4.57 -5.87 24.30
C VAL A 449 -4.22 -7.04 25.19
N LEU A 450 -2.94 -7.28 25.46
CA LEU A 450 -2.50 -8.34 26.39
C LEU A 450 -3.01 -8.14 27.81
N VAL A 451 -3.06 -6.90 28.30
CA VAL A 451 -3.64 -6.59 29.63
C VAL A 451 -5.14 -6.83 29.64
N ASP A 452 -5.86 -6.41 28.61
CA ASP A 452 -7.30 -6.61 28.49
C ASP A 452 -7.63 -8.12 28.41
N GLU A 453 -6.83 -8.89 27.65
CA GLU A 453 -6.92 -10.34 27.54
C GLU A 453 -6.68 -11.03 28.88
N LEU A 454 -5.59 -10.69 29.58
CA LEU A 454 -5.28 -11.20 30.91
C LEU A 454 -6.41 -10.93 31.92
N THR A 455 -7.00 -9.73 31.84
CA THR A 455 -8.13 -9.33 32.68
C THR A 455 -9.36 -10.19 32.39
N ALA A 456 -9.65 -10.42 31.09
CA ALA A 456 -10.75 -11.28 30.66
C ALA A 456 -10.55 -12.74 31.08
N MET A 457 -9.34 -13.29 30.93
CA MET A 457 -8.99 -14.66 31.38
C MET A 457 -9.15 -14.82 32.89
N THR A 458 -8.72 -13.82 33.65
CA THR A 458 -8.84 -13.82 35.12
C THR A 458 -10.32 -13.78 35.55
N GLN A 459 -11.15 -12.95 34.89
CA GLN A 459 -12.58 -12.88 35.16
C GLN A 459 -13.32 -14.18 34.78
N ALA A 460 -12.92 -14.81 33.68
CA ALA A 460 -13.48 -16.07 33.19
C ALA A 460 -13.01 -17.28 34.02
N LYS A 461 -12.12 -17.11 34.98
CA LYS A 461 -11.52 -18.18 35.81
C LYS A 461 -10.87 -19.28 34.98
N VAL A 462 -10.14 -18.90 33.94
CA VAL A 462 -9.33 -19.80 33.12
C VAL A 462 -8.26 -20.48 34.00
N ASP A 463 -7.76 -21.63 33.56
CA ASP A 463 -6.73 -22.38 34.27
C ASP A 463 -5.54 -21.47 34.67
N PRO A 464 -5.09 -21.54 35.93
CA PRO A 464 -3.97 -20.72 36.41
C PRO A 464 -2.69 -20.86 35.58
N ALA A 465 -2.45 -22.02 34.96
CA ALA A 465 -1.28 -22.22 34.12
C ALA A 465 -1.33 -21.36 32.84
N ILE A 466 -2.51 -21.20 32.23
CA ILE A 466 -2.73 -20.35 31.05
C ILE A 466 -2.59 -18.87 31.43
N ILE A 467 -3.16 -18.48 32.58
CA ILE A 467 -3.01 -17.10 33.09
C ILE A 467 -1.54 -16.77 33.33
N ASN A 468 -0.79 -17.70 33.89
CA ASN A 468 0.64 -17.53 34.16
C ASN A 468 1.45 -17.39 32.87
N ALA A 469 1.15 -18.17 31.84
CA ALA A 469 1.76 -18.04 30.51
C ALA A 469 1.51 -16.65 29.90
N ALA A 470 0.28 -16.15 29.95
CA ALA A 470 -0.07 -14.80 29.47
C ALA A 470 0.61 -13.68 30.31
N GLN A 471 0.81 -13.89 31.60
CA GLN A 471 1.56 -12.96 32.47
C GLN A 471 3.04 -12.89 32.08
N ILE A 472 3.65 -14.04 31.77
CA ILE A 472 5.05 -14.12 31.30
C ILE A 472 5.19 -13.36 29.98
N GLU A 473 4.29 -13.57 29.02
CA GLU A 473 4.31 -12.87 27.75
C GLU A 473 4.16 -11.35 27.91
N LEU A 474 3.26 -10.90 28.76
CA LEU A 474 3.11 -9.49 29.06
C LEU A 474 4.37 -8.89 29.72
N ALA A 475 5.00 -9.66 30.63
CA ALA A 475 6.24 -9.28 31.29
C ALA A 475 7.40 -9.17 30.28
N ASP A 476 7.53 -10.12 29.39
CA ASP A 476 8.50 -10.14 28.30
C ASP A 476 8.37 -8.90 27.43
N LYS A 477 7.15 -8.55 27.03
CA LYS A 477 6.89 -7.38 26.22
C LYS A 477 7.18 -6.05 26.94
N LYS A 478 6.85 -5.96 28.21
CA LYS A 478 6.95 -4.71 28.98
C LYS A 478 8.35 -4.44 29.50
N PHE A 479 9.14 -5.47 29.74
CA PHE A 479 10.44 -5.40 30.37
C PHE A 479 11.56 -5.97 29.48
N ASN A 480 11.39 -5.91 28.17
CA ASN A 480 12.40 -6.36 27.21
C ASN A 480 13.76 -5.71 27.54
N GLU A 481 14.82 -6.55 27.68
CA GLU A 481 16.20 -6.14 28.03
C GLU A 481 16.46 -5.65 29.46
N SER A 482 15.55 -5.76 30.41
CA SER A 482 15.82 -5.31 31.79
C SER A 482 16.00 -6.48 32.76
N LYS A 483 16.93 -6.32 33.77
CA LYS A 483 17.08 -7.24 34.89
C LYS A 483 15.77 -7.43 35.69
N VAL A 484 14.79 -6.57 35.48
CA VAL A 484 13.47 -6.64 36.11
C VAL A 484 12.64 -7.80 35.52
N LYS A 485 12.88 -8.16 34.25
CA LYS A 485 12.23 -9.29 33.60
C LYS A 485 12.45 -10.60 34.37
N ASP A 486 13.70 -10.92 34.68
CA ASP A 486 14.08 -12.14 35.41
C ASP A 486 13.48 -12.18 36.83
N LEU A 487 13.36 -11.01 37.48
CA LEU A 487 12.75 -10.91 38.80
C LEU A 487 11.23 -11.07 38.80
N VAL A 488 10.55 -10.75 37.68
CA VAL A 488 9.09 -10.89 37.52
C VAL A 488 8.73 -12.31 37.14
N ILE A 489 9.55 -12.98 36.32
CA ILE A 489 9.33 -14.35 35.86
C ILE A 489 9.62 -15.37 36.95
N LEU A 490 10.57 -15.09 37.85
CA LEU A 490 10.96 -15.98 38.96
C LEU A 490 10.05 -15.87 40.23
N LYS A 491 9.07 -15.00 40.26
CA LYS A 491 8.04 -14.89 41.29
C LYS A 491 6.72 -15.52 40.83
#